data_75553aa5f8f59fb4dab3b130dac30f69
#
_entry.id   75553aa5f8f59fb4dab3b130dac30f69
#
_cell.length_a   1.000
_cell.length_b   1.000
_cell.length_c   1.000
_cell.angle_alpha   90.00
_cell.angle_beta   90.00
_cell.angle_gamma   90.00
#
_symmetry.space_group_name_H-M   'P 1'
#
loop_
_entity.id
_entity.type
_entity.pdbx_description
1 polymer ?
#
loop_
_entity_poly.entity_id
_entity_poly.type
_entity_poly.pdbx_seq_one_letter_code
_entity_poly.pdbx_strand_id
1 'polypeptide(L)' 'MKRDTLNNLIVENMKTILGFSISRLQNMQEAEELASEIVYKLLLSGRNLRDEAKFYPFMWRVSENTYADYLRGKSKRKY' A
#
# COMPACT_ATOMS: atom_id res chain seq x y z
N MET A 1 -13.85 10.29 4.87
CA MET A 1 -13.65 9.25 5.90
C MET A 1 -12.88 9.85 7.06
N LYS A 2 -13.27 9.54 8.28
CA LYS A 2 -12.59 10.04 9.46
C LYS A 2 -11.20 9.40 9.57
N ARG A 3 -10.25 10.13 10.16
CA ARG A 3 -8.88 9.65 10.31
C ARG A 3 -8.83 8.31 11.07
N ASP A 4 -9.60 8.20 12.17
CA ASP A 4 -9.59 6.99 12.99
C ASP A 4 -10.12 5.79 12.21
N THR A 5 -11.17 5.99 11.42
CA THR A 5 -11.72 4.94 10.57
C THR A 5 -10.70 4.48 9.55
N LEU A 6 -10.03 5.43 8.90
CA LEU A 6 -8.98 5.11 7.92
C LEU A 6 -7.86 4.34 8.57
N ASN A 7 -7.37 4.79 9.73
CA ASN A 7 -6.30 4.11 10.44
C ASN A 7 -6.68 2.68 10.79
N ASN A 8 -7.92 2.49 11.28
CA ASN A 8 -8.40 1.15 11.65
C ASN A 8 -8.47 0.24 10.44
N LEU A 9 -8.95 0.74 9.31
CA LEU A 9 -9.01 -0.06 8.08
C LEU A 9 -7.62 -0.47 7.62
N ILE A 10 -6.66 0.42 7.69
CA ILE A 10 -5.29 0.11 7.31
C ILE A 10 -4.71 -0.94 8.26
N VAL A 11 -4.87 -0.75 9.57
CA VAL A 11 -4.34 -1.71 10.55
C VAL A 11 -4.97 -3.09 10.34
N GLU A 12 -6.28 -3.14 10.11
CA GLU A 12 -6.98 -4.41 9.88
C GLU A 12 -6.49 -5.12 8.64
N ASN A 13 -5.93 -4.39 7.69
CA ASN A 13 -5.48 -4.94 6.42
C ASN A 13 -3.97 -5.02 6.28
N MET A 14 -3.22 -4.82 7.38
CA MET A 14 -1.76 -4.86 7.32
C MET A 14 -1.23 -6.20 6.81
N LYS A 15 -1.81 -7.30 7.27
CA LYS A 15 -1.39 -8.63 6.81
C LYS A 15 -1.66 -8.82 5.34
N THR A 16 -2.79 -8.30 4.86
CA THR A 16 -3.14 -8.37 3.45
C THR A 16 -2.15 -7.59 2.60
N ILE A 17 -1.80 -6.38 3.04
CA ILE A 17 -0.84 -5.53 2.35
C ILE A 17 0.53 -6.19 2.31
N LEU A 18 0.97 -6.74 3.43
CA LEU A 18 2.26 -7.42 3.49
C LEU A 18 2.25 -8.67 2.61
N GLY A 19 1.15 -9.45 2.66
CA GLY A 19 1.00 -10.63 1.82
C GLY A 19 1.08 -10.30 0.34
N PHE A 20 0.41 -9.21 -0.07
CA PHE A 20 0.51 -8.72 -1.44
C PHE A 20 1.97 -8.41 -1.80
N SER A 21 2.65 -7.70 -0.91
CA SER A 21 4.03 -7.30 -1.15
C SER A 21 4.96 -8.50 -1.27
N ILE A 22 4.79 -9.49 -0.40
CA ILE A 22 5.59 -10.72 -0.43
C ILE A 22 5.32 -11.49 -1.74
N SER A 23 4.07 -11.50 -2.20
CA SER A 23 3.73 -12.21 -3.43
C SER A 23 4.36 -11.57 -4.66
N ARG A 24 4.67 -10.28 -4.59
CA ARG A 24 5.26 -9.54 -5.71
C ARG A 24 6.79 -9.50 -5.65
N LEU A 25 7.35 -9.47 -4.45
CA LEU A 25 8.80 -9.35 -4.25
C LEU A 25 9.25 -10.47 -3.34
N GLN A 26 10.14 -11.32 -3.83
CA GLN A 26 10.57 -12.50 -3.09
C GLN A 26 11.53 -12.17 -1.94
N ASN A 27 12.16 -11.02 -1.99
CA ASN A 27 13.04 -10.55 -0.92
C ASN A 27 12.21 -9.93 0.19
N MET A 28 12.31 -10.46 1.41
CA MET A 28 11.49 -10.00 2.53
C MET A 28 11.71 -8.52 2.83
N GLN A 29 12.96 -8.07 2.78
CA GLN A 29 13.27 -6.67 3.06
C GLN A 29 12.61 -5.74 2.05
N GLU A 30 12.66 -6.12 0.77
CA GLU A 30 12.01 -5.34 -0.28
C GLU A 30 10.49 -5.37 -0.14
N ALA A 31 9.94 -6.52 0.25
CA ALA A 31 8.51 -6.64 0.47
C ALA A 31 8.05 -5.74 1.61
N GLU A 32 8.83 -5.65 2.67
CA GLU A 32 8.51 -4.76 3.78
C GLU A 32 8.59 -3.30 3.37
N GLU A 33 9.56 -2.95 2.53
CA GLU A 33 9.65 -1.60 1.99
C GLU A 33 8.44 -1.25 1.15
N LEU A 34 8.03 -2.18 0.29
CA LEU A 34 6.84 -1.98 -0.53
C LEU A 34 5.60 -1.81 0.33
N ALA A 35 5.42 -2.68 1.33
CA ALA A 35 4.28 -2.59 2.22
C ALA A 35 4.25 -1.24 2.94
N SER A 36 5.40 -0.76 3.39
CA SER A 36 5.49 0.54 4.07
C SER A 36 5.09 1.67 3.14
N GLU A 37 5.51 1.63 1.88
CA GLU A 37 5.13 2.65 0.91
C GLU A 37 3.63 2.62 0.62
N ILE A 38 3.05 1.42 0.53
CA ILE A 38 1.61 1.28 0.33
C ILE A 38 0.86 1.92 1.48
N VAL A 39 1.25 1.60 2.72
CA VAL A 39 0.61 2.17 3.91
C VAL A 39 0.71 3.69 3.92
N TYR A 40 1.89 4.20 3.60
CA TYR A 40 2.10 5.64 3.55
C TYR A 40 1.16 6.31 2.55
N LYS A 41 1.06 5.74 1.35
CA LYS A 41 0.17 6.30 0.32
C LYS A 41 -1.29 6.18 0.70
N LEU A 42 -1.67 5.09 1.36
CA LEU A 42 -3.04 4.95 1.85
C LEU A 42 -3.37 6.02 2.88
N LEU A 43 -2.43 6.33 3.77
CA LEU A 43 -2.63 7.37 4.77
C LEU A 43 -2.77 8.75 4.12
N LEU A 44 -1.98 9.03 3.08
CA LEU A 44 -2.03 10.32 2.41
C LEU A 44 -3.30 10.49 1.59
N SER A 45 -3.66 9.47 0.81
CA SER A 45 -4.74 9.58 -0.18
C SER A 45 -6.08 9.15 0.36
N GLY A 46 -6.10 8.26 1.36
CA GLY A 46 -7.34 7.71 1.89
C GLY A 46 -8.23 8.75 2.56
N ARG A 47 -7.66 9.88 2.95
CA ARG A 47 -8.42 10.96 3.56
C ARG A 47 -9.52 11.49 2.64
N ASN A 48 -9.35 11.33 1.35
CA ASN A 48 -10.30 11.83 0.36
C ASN A 48 -11.45 10.86 0.10
N LEU A 49 -11.37 9.64 0.62
CA LEU A 49 -12.46 8.69 0.49
C LEU A 49 -13.60 9.07 1.41
N ARG A 50 -14.82 9.06 0.88
CA ARG A 50 -16.00 9.39 1.66
C ARG A 50 -16.78 8.16 2.11
N ASP A 51 -16.56 7.03 1.45
CA ASP A 51 -17.33 5.81 1.66
C ASP A 51 -16.36 4.67 2.00
N GLU A 52 -16.54 4.10 3.20
CA GLU A 52 -15.70 3.00 3.67
C GLU A 52 -15.74 1.80 2.72
N ALA A 53 -16.88 1.58 2.07
CA ALA A 53 -17.04 0.46 1.15
C ALA A 53 -16.08 0.55 -0.03
N LYS A 54 -15.58 1.75 -0.33
CA LYS A 54 -14.66 1.97 -1.44
C LYS A 54 -13.21 1.81 -1.03
N PHE A 55 -12.96 1.55 0.26
CA PHE A 55 -11.59 1.40 0.74
C PHE A 55 -10.87 0.22 0.07
N TYR A 56 -11.53 -0.92 -0.08
CA TYR A 56 -10.87 -2.12 -0.61
C TYR A 56 -10.44 -1.95 -2.08
N PRO A 57 -11.31 -1.51 -2.98
CA PRO A 57 -10.86 -1.22 -4.35
C PRO A 57 -9.75 -0.18 -4.39
N PHE A 58 -9.85 0.83 -3.53
CA PHE A 58 -8.83 1.87 -3.43
C PHE A 58 -7.50 1.28 -2.95
N MET A 59 -7.55 0.45 -1.91
CA MET A 59 -6.35 -0.21 -1.37
C MET A 59 -5.63 -1.01 -2.45
N TRP A 60 -6.38 -1.79 -3.23
CA TRP A 60 -5.78 -2.61 -4.29
C TRP A 60 -5.18 -1.74 -5.39
N ARG A 61 -5.87 -0.67 -5.77
CA ARG A 61 -5.33 0.26 -6.77
C ARG A 61 -4.04 0.90 -6.30
N VAL A 62 -4.02 1.37 -5.06
CA VAL A 62 -2.82 1.98 -4.49
C VAL A 62 -1.70 0.96 -4.41
N SER A 63 -2.02 -0.28 -4.02
CA SER A 63 -1.02 -1.35 -3.92
C SER A 63 -0.38 -1.64 -5.27
N GLU A 64 -1.19 -1.81 -6.31
CA GLU A 64 -0.68 -2.09 -7.65
C GLU A 64 0.14 -0.92 -8.20
N ASN A 65 -0.36 0.30 -8.02
CA ASN A 65 0.35 1.49 -8.51
C ASN A 65 1.67 1.68 -7.76
N THR A 66 1.67 1.43 -6.46
CA THR A 66 2.88 1.55 -5.65
C THR A 66 3.91 0.52 -6.07
N TYR A 67 3.46 -0.71 -6.34
CA TYR A 67 4.35 -1.76 -6.83
C TYR A 67 4.99 -1.35 -8.16
N ALA A 68 4.19 -0.84 -9.10
CA ALA A 68 4.72 -0.38 -10.38
C ALA A 68 5.75 0.74 -10.19
N ASP A 69 5.45 1.69 -9.31
CA ASP A 69 6.37 2.78 -9.01
C ASP A 69 7.64 2.27 -8.34
N TYR A 70 7.50 1.29 -7.45
CA TYR A 70 8.65 0.68 -6.77
C TYR A 70 9.60 0.05 -7.78
N LEU A 71 9.06 -0.68 -8.74
CA LEU A 71 9.87 -1.32 -9.77
C LEU A 71 10.61 -0.27 -10.61
N ARG A 72 9.93 0.81 -10.98
CA ARG A 72 10.55 1.89 -11.75
C ARG A 72 11.66 2.57 -10.94
N GLY A 73 11.40 2.81 -9.66
CA GLY A 73 12.38 3.41 -8.77
C GLY A 73 13.58 2.52 -8.55
N LYS A 74 13.36 1.23 -8.39
CA LYS A 74 14.44 0.26 -8.23
C LYS A 74 15.32 0.23 -9.48
N SER A 75 14.68 0.25 -10.65
CA SER A 75 15.40 0.28 -11.92
C SER A 75 16.26 1.53 -12.04
N LYS A 76 15.74 2.68 -11.63
CA LYS A 76 16.47 3.94 -11.68
C LYS A 76 17.60 4.02 -10.65
N ARG A 77 17.49 3.27 -9.56
CA ARG A 77 18.50 3.26 -8.50
C ARG A 77 19.63 2.29 -8.79
N LYS A 78 19.60 1.68 -9.92
CA LYS A 78 20.65 0.74 -10.31
C LYS A 78 21.83 1.57 -10.79
N TYR A 79 22.85 1.57 -9.99
CA TYR A 79 24.08 2.30 -10.28
C TYR A 79 25.15 1.37 -10.77
#